data_ed527e431fc254673d8247cdb3566b4a
#
_entry.id   ed527e431fc254673d8247cdb3566b4a
#
_cell.length_a   1.000
_cell.length_b   1.000
_cell.length_c   1.000
_cell.angle_alpha   90.00
_cell.angle_beta   90.00
_cell.angle_gamma   90.00
#
_symmetry.space_group_name_H-M   'P 1'
#
loop_
_entity.id
_entity.type
_entity.pdbx_description
1 polymer ?
#
loop_
_entity_poly.entity_id
_entity_poly.type
_entity_poly.pdbx_seq_one_letter_code
_entity_poly.pdbx_strand_id
1 'polypeptide(L)'
;MAATETPQTRRALIVDWGGVLTMPVEEAFRVWLEDEGLSETHFVAVMVSLHNTPNSILHQVERGEAPRQELEREIAAGLTARHGRAVDPEKLLSRMFAAVESNAEMTAVLQYAHDAGWRTAVLSNSWGNPYDEPLLESLVDVVLLSDRIGVRKPDSACYEIAAATLGVRPDACIFVDDLRRNVRGAQRVGMTAFLYCDSTASTLRDLIGKEQR
;
A
#
# COMPACT_ATOMS: atom_id res chain seq x y z
N MET A 1 -47.36 1.71 9.52
CA MET A 1 -46.27 0.81 9.92
C MET A 1 -45.13 1.07 8.97
N ALA A 2 -44.10 1.80 9.40
CA ALA A 2 -42.90 2.00 8.59
C ALA A 2 -42.11 0.70 8.60
N ALA A 3 -41.83 0.17 7.44
CA ALA A 3 -40.91 -0.97 7.29
C ALA A 3 -39.55 -0.53 7.82
N THR A 4 -39.09 -1.16 8.90
CA THR A 4 -37.69 -1.06 9.35
C THR A 4 -36.85 -1.75 8.29
N GLU A 5 -36.26 -0.98 7.37
CA GLU A 5 -35.19 -1.47 6.52
C GLU A 5 -34.09 -2.05 7.42
N THR A 6 -33.84 -3.34 7.29
CA THR A 6 -32.69 -4.00 7.91
C THR A 6 -31.45 -3.22 7.44
N PRO A 7 -30.54 -2.80 8.33
CA PRO A 7 -29.35 -2.10 7.89
C PRO A 7 -28.59 -3.01 6.94
N GLN A 8 -28.57 -2.67 5.65
CA GLN A 8 -27.75 -3.36 4.67
C GLN A 8 -26.32 -3.28 5.20
N THR A 9 -25.73 -4.40 5.53
CA THR A 9 -24.37 -4.46 6.09
C THR A 9 -23.42 -3.89 5.03
N ARG A 10 -23.02 -2.62 5.22
CA ARG A 10 -22.11 -1.96 4.27
C ARG A 10 -20.83 -2.78 4.15
N ARG A 11 -20.40 -3.02 2.92
CA ARG A 11 -19.15 -3.69 2.58
C ARG A 11 -18.06 -2.68 2.24
N ALA A 12 -16.81 -3.08 2.38
CA ALA A 12 -15.68 -2.27 1.99
C ALA A 12 -14.64 -3.05 1.19
N LEU A 13 -14.03 -2.38 0.22
CA LEU A 13 -12.84 -2.82 -0.49
C LEU A 13 -11.67 -1.91 -0.10
N ILE A 14 -10.66 -2.49 0.53
CA ILE A 14 -9.44 -1.83 0.97
C ILE A 14 -8.28 -2.41 0.16
N VAL A 15 -7.49 -1.58 -0.48
CA VAL A 15 -6.38 -2.02 -1.33
C VAL A 15 -5.07 -1.37 -0.91
N ASP A 16 -3.94 -2.07 -1.11
CA ASP A 16 -2.62 -1.43 -1.08
C ASP A 16 -2.44 -0.52 -2.29
N TRP A 17 -1.45 0.35 -2.21
CA TRP A 17 -1.04 1.20 -3.32
C TRP A 17 0.04 0.52 -4.16
N GLY A 18 1.22 0.25 -3.57
CA GLY A 18 2.35 -0.32 -4.28
C GLY A 18 2.13 -1.77 -4.69
N GLY A 19 2.35 -2.11 -5.96
CA GLY A 19 2.16 -3.46 -6.46
C GLY A 19 0.69 -3.93 -6.55
N VAL A 20 -0.28 -3.07 -6.25
CA VAL A 20 -1.72 -3.32 -6.39
C VAL A 20 -2.39 -2.25 -7.25
N LEU A 21 -2.37 -0.98 -6.81
CA LEU A 21 -2.83 0.16 -7.62
C LEU A 21 -1.76 0.70 -8.56
N THR A 22 -0.55 0.21 -8.41
CA THR A 22 0.57 0.46 -9.32
C THR A 22 1.10 -0.85 -9.88
N MET A 23 1.98 -0.77 -10.88
CA MET A 23 2.88 -1.86 -11.22
C MET A 23 3.70 -2.28 -10.00
N PRO A 24 4.32 -3.48 -10.00
CA PRO A 24 5.25 -3.87 -8.94
C PRO A 24 6.35 -2.81 -8.78
N VAL A 25 6.46 -2.23 -7.56
CA VAL A 25 7.39 -1.10 -7.33
C VAL A 25 8.85 -1.49 -7.55
N GLU A 26 9.18 -2.77 -7.42
CA GLU A 26 10.50 -3.32 -7.71
C GLU A 26 10.91 -3.10 -9.17
N GLU A 27 9.97 -3.07 -10.10
CA GLU A 27 10.24 -2.80 -11.51
C GLU A 27 10.68 -1.34 -11.71
N ALA A 28 9.99 -0.39 -11.07
CA ALA A 28 10.40 1.01 -11.08
C ALA A 28 11.78 1.21 -10.42
N PHE A 29 12.04 0.51 -9.31
CA PHE A 29 13.34 0.56 -8.65
C PHE A 29 14.46 0.00 -9.53
N ARG A 30 14.17 -1.02 -10.34
CA ARG A 30 15.15 -1.57 -11.30
C ARG A 30 15.51 -0.55 -12.37
N VAL A 31 14.52 0.18 -12.91
CA VAL A 31 14.78 1.28 -13.86
C VAL A 31 15.69 2.34 -13.23
N TRP A 32 15.38 2.79 -12.03
CA TRP A 32 16.21 3.75 -11.30
C TRP A 32 17.64 3.22 -11.05
N LEU A 33 17.79 1.96 -10.64
CA LEU A 33 19.10 1.34 -10.41
C LEU A 33 19.96 1.29 -11.68
N GLU A 34 19.34 0.96 -12.82
CA GLU A 34 19.98 0.96 -14.13
C GLU A 34 20.44 2.37 -14.54
N ASP A 35 19.56 3.36 -14.41
CA ASP A 35 19.84 4.77 -14.74
C ASP A 35 21.00 5.35 -13.92
N GLU A 36 21.07 5.00 -12.64
CA GLU A 36 22.16 5.43 -11.76
C GLU A 36 23.38 4.50 -11.78
N GLY A 37 23.32 3.39 -12.52
CA GLY A 37 24.41 2.38 -12.60
C GLY A 37 24.69 1.74 -11.23
N LEU A 38 23.63 1.47 -10.45
CA LEU A 38 23.70 0.84 -9.13
C LEU A 38 23.39 -0.66 -9.21
N SER A 39 23.93 -1.42 -8.26
CA SER A 39 23.71 -2.87 -8.20
C SER A 39 22.40 -3.20 -7.51
N GLU A 40 21.51 -3.94 -8.17
CA GLU A 40 20.28 -4.49 -7.57
C GLU A 40 20.59 -5.35 -6.34
N THR A 41 21.64 -6.19 -6.39
CA THR A 41 22.05 -7.01 -5.24
C THR A 41 22.42 -6.16 -4.03
N HIS A 42 23.13 -5.04 -4.25
CA HIS A 42 23.48 -4.12 -3.16
C HIS A 42 22.23 -3.43 -2.60
N PHE A 43 21.32 -2.98 -3.46
CA PHE A 43 20.07 -2.38 -3.04
C PHE A 43 19.20 -3.34 -2.23
N VAL A 44 19.00 -4.56 -2.72
CA VAL A 44 18.25 -5.60 -1.99
C VAL A 44 18.87 -5.87 -0.61
N ALA A 45 20.21 -5.94 -0.52
CA ALA A 45 20.88 -6.14 0.77
C ALA A 45 20.65 -4.98 1.74
N VAL A 46 20.60 -3.73 1.26
CA VAL A 46 20.26 -2.55 2.08
C VAL A 46 18.81 -2.64 2.56
N MET A 47 17.86 -2.89 1.65
CA MET A 47 16.44 -2.95 1.98
C MET A 47 16.11 -4.11 2.92
N VAL A 48 16.70 -5.29 2.71
CA VAL A 48 16.56 -6.44 3.62
C VAL A 48 17.08 -6.10 5.01
N SER A 49 18.21 -5.42 5.13
CA SER A 49 18.74 -4.96 6.41
C SER A 49 17.77 -4.02 7.12
N LEU A 50 17.23 -3.03 6.39
CA LEU A 50 16.27 -2.06 6.94
C LEU A 50 14.96 -2.73 7.38
N HIS A 51 14.43 -3.67 6.61
CA HIS A 51 13.20 -4.40 6.96
C HIS A 51 13.38 -5.35 8.16
N ASN A 52 14.54 -5.98 8.28
CA ASN A 52 14.79 -6.98 9.33
C ASN A 52 15.32 -6.38 10.64
N THR A 53 15.80 -5.14 10.62
CA THR A 53 16.24 -4.46 11.83
C THR A 53 15.03 -3.93 12.60
N PRO A 54 14.77 -4.40 13.82
CA PRO A 54 13.66 -3.88 14.63
C PRO A 54 13.78 -2.37 14.80
N ASN A 55 12.69 -1.67 14.60
CA ASN A 55 12.61 -0.21 14.72
C ASN A 55 13.66 0.55 13.89
N SER A 56 14.02 0.04 12.72
CA SER A 56 14.90 0.72 11.76
C SER A 56 14.33 2.07 11.35
N ILE A 57 15.18 2.91 10.72
CA ILE A 57 14.72 4.19 10.17
C ILE A 57 13.55 4.01 9.15
N LEU A 58 13.54 2.91 8.40
CA LEU A 58 12.42 2.56 7.52
C LEU A 58 11.10 2.45 8.32
N HIS A 59 11.13 1.70 9.42
CA HIS A 59 9.94 1.51 10.27
C HIS A 59 9.50 2.80 10.96
N GLN A 60 10.45 3.67 11.33
CA GLN A 60 10.15 4.96 11.94
C GLN A 60 9.50 5.91 10.92
N VAL A 61 10.03 5.96 9.68
CA VAL A 61 9.43 6.76 8.60
C VAL A 61 8.03 6.24 8.25
N GLU A 62 7.84 4.91 8.17
CA GLU A 62 6.52 4.33 7.93
C GLU A 62 5.49 4.65 9.01
N ARG A 63 5.91 4.98 10.23
CA ARG A 63 5.02 5.43 11.30
C ARG A 63 4.99 6.95 11.50
N GLY A 64 5.66 7.72 10.62
CA GLY A 64 5.75 9.18 10.74
C GLY A 64 6.60 9.67 11.92
N GLU A 65 7.41 8.79 12.53
CA GLU A 65 8.29 9.08 13.66
C GLU A 65 9.62 9.73 13.24
N ALA A 66 9.97 9.62 11.95
CA ALA A 66 11.17 10.23 11.37
C ALA A 66 10.86 10.80 9.97
N PRO A 67 11.57 11.86 9.55
CA PRO A 67 11.39 12.44 8.23
C PRO A 67 12.00 11.52 7.15
N ARG A 68 11.40 11.49 5.96
CA ARG A 68 11.83 10.67 4.82
C ARG A 68 13.31 10.89 4.42
N GLN A 69 13.84 12.09 4.64
CA GLN A 69 15.23 12.43 4.34
C GLN A 69 16.24 11.61 5.16
N GLU A 70 15.84 11.08 6.30
CA GLU A 70 16.70 10.18 7.08
C GLU A 70 16.76 8.79 6.44
N LEU A 71 15.64 8.30 5.90
CA LEU A 71 15.61 7.07 5.12
C LEU A 71 16.41 7.21 3.82
N GLU A 72 16.26 8.34 3.12
CA GLU A 72 17.05 8.65 1.90
C GLU A 72 18.56 8.61 2.19
N ARG A 73 19.00 9.22 3.30
CA ARG A 73 20.42 9.20 3.73
C ARG A 73 20.89 7.79 4.07
N GLU A 74 20.08 7.01 4.78
CA GLU A 74 20.46 5.66 5.19
C GLU A 74 20.57 4.70 3.98
N ILE A 75 19.63 4.78 3.03
CA ILE A 75 19.70 4.01 1.78
C ILE A 75 20.95 4.41 0.99
N ALA A 76 21.18 5.71 0.80
CA ALA A 76 22.35 6.23 0.08
C ALA A 76 23.67 5.81 0.74
N ALA A 77 23.76 5.88 2.06
CA ALA A 77 24.94 5.45 2.82
C ALA A 77 25.18 3.94 2.68
N GLY A 78 24.13 3.15 2.80
CA GLY A 78 24.21 1.70 2.63
C GLY A 78 24.64 1.27 1.23
N LEU A 79 24.18 1.97 0.20
CA LEU A 79 24.60 1.76 -1.20
C LEU A 79 26.04 2.23 -1.41
N THR A 80 26.42 3.42 -0.93
CA THR A 80 27.78 3.97 -1.00
C THR A 80 28.79 2.99 -0.41
N ALA A 81 28.51 2.44 0.76
CA ALA A 81 29.40 1.49 1.43
C ALA A 81 29.62 0.19 0.63
N ARG A 82 28.63 -0.26 -0.15
CA ARG A 82 28.69 -1.49 -0.93
C ARG A 82 29.19 -1.28 -2.35
N HIS A 83 28.87 -0.14 -2.93
CA HIS A 83 29.18 0.17 -4.33
C HIS A 83 30.56 0.79 -4.52
N GLY A 84 31.13 1.41 -3.49
CA GLY A 84 32.43 2.04 -3.52
C GLY A 84 32.46 3.43 -4.18
N ARG A 85 31.31 3.99 -4.56
CA ARG A 85 31.14 5.39 -4.99
C ARG A 85 29.99 6.06 -4.24
N ALA A 86 30.07 7.36 -4.07
CA ALA A 86 29.02 8.12 -3.39
C ALA A 86 27.71 8.04 -4.17
N VAL A 87 26.62 7.75 -3.42
CA VAL A 87 25.23 7.82 -3.90
C VAL A 87 24.60 9.07 -3.28
N ASP A 88 24.00 9.91 -4.11
CA ASP A 88 23.36 11.15 -3.65
C ASP A 88 22.04 10.86 -2.92
N PRO A 89 21.89 11.25 -1.66
CA PRO A 89 20.63 11.08 -0.94
C PRO A 89 19.53 12.09 -1.35
N GLU A 90 19.87 13.18 -2.05
CA GLU A 90 18.89 14.22 -2.36
C GLU A 90 17.77 13.67 -3.25
N LYS A 91 16.53 13.75 -2.76
CA LYS A 91 15.32 13.27 -3.46
C LYS A 91 15.43 11.81 -3.95
N LEU A 92 16.21 10.98 -3.25
CA LEU A 92 16.47 9.59 -3.64
C LEU A 92 15.16 8.81 -3.79
N LEU A 93 14.24 8.91 -2.83
CA LEU A 93 12.92 8.25 -2.94
C LEU A 93 12.13 8.76 -4.15
N SER A 94 12.17 10.06 -4.45
CA SER A 94 11.47 10.60 -5.63
C SER A 94 12.03 10.02 -6.93
N ARG A 95 13.35 9.80 -7.01
CA ARG A 95 13.99 9.16 -8.17
C ARG A 95 13.63 7.68 -8.25
N MET A 96 13.63 6.96 -7.11
CA MET A 96 13.25 5.55 -7.05
C MET A 96 11.83 5.29 -7.57
N PHE A 97 10.90 6.18 -7.24
CA PHE A 97 9.49 6.05 -7.61
C PHE A 97 9.13 6.72 -8.95
N ALA A 98 10.09 7.33 -9.65
CA ALA A 98 9.81 8.12 -10.86
C ALA A 98 9.19 7.32 -12.01
N ALA A 99 9.51 6.03 -12.11
CA ALA A 99 9.01 5.14 -13.14
C ALA A 99 7.77 4.34 -12.72
N VAL A 100 7.15 4.63 -11.56
CA VAL A 100 5.95 3.92 -11.11
C VAL A 100 4.76 4.32 -11.98
N GLU A 101 4.11 3.33 -12.56
CA GLU A 101 2.91 3.47 -13.37
C GLU A 101 1.67 2.92 -12.65
N SER A 102 0.51 3.50 -12.94
CA SER A 102 -0.77 3.09 -12.38
C SER A 102 -1.26 1.76 -12.96
N ASN A 103 -1.90 0.94 -12.13
CA ASN A 103 -2.61 -0.27 -12.54
C ASN A 103 -4.06 0.08 -12.89
N ALA A 104 -4.33 0.27 -14.18
CA ALA A 104 -5.65 0.67 -14.68
C ALA A 104 -6.74 -0.38 -14.38
N GLU A 105 -6.38 -1.67 -14.33
CA GLU A 105 -7.34 -2.74 -14.04
C GLU A 105 -7.86 -2.68 -12.61
N MET A 106 -6.96 -2.49 -11.63
CA MET A 106 -7.36 -2.34 -10.23
C MET A 106 -8.05 -1.01 -9.95
N THR A 107 -7.66 0.07 -10.63
CA THR A 107 -8.38 1.34 -10.59
C THR A 107 -9.84 1.16 -11.04
N ALA A 108 -10.07 0.43 -12.13
CA ALA A 108 -11.43 0.12 -12.61
C ALA A 108 -12.22 -0.80 -11.66
N VAL A 109 -11.56 -1.66 -10.88
CA VAL A 109 -12.21 -2.47 -9.82
C VAL A 109 -12.67 -1.58 -8.67
N LEU A 110 -11.86 -0.61 -8.24
CA LEU A 110 -12.25 0.35 -7.20
C LEU A 110 -13.47 1.17 -7.62
N GLN A 111 -13.47 1.69 -8.84
CA GLN A 111 -14.63 2.41 -9.37
C GLN A 111 -15.87 1.52 -9.43
N TYR A 112 -15.73 0.27 -9.88
CA TYR A 112 -16.85 -0.67 -9.90
C TYR A 112 -17.38 -0.97 -8.49
N ALA A 113 -16.51 -1.11 -7.49
CA ALA A 113 -16.92 -1.30 -6.10
C ALA A 113 -17.67 -0.08 -5.55
N HIS A 114 -17.16 1.13 -5.84
CA HIS A 114 -17.80 2.39 -5.45
C HIS A 114 -19.21 2.52 -6.07
N ASP A 115 -19.34 2.28 -7.37
CA ASP A 115 -20.62 2.32 -8.10
C ASP A 115 -21.63 1.27 -7.59
N ALA A 116 -21.11 0.14 -7.06
CA ALA A 116 -21.88 -0.90 -6.39
C ALA A 116 -22.31 -0.54 -4.96
N GLY A 117 -21.94 0.64 -4.46
CA GLY A 117 -22.26 1.13 -3.10
C GLY A 117 -21.35 0.60 -2.00
N TRP A 118 -20.22 -0.01 -2.36
CA TRP A 118 -19.19 -0.40 -1.39
C TRP A 118 -18.40 0.83 -0.94
N ARG A 119 -17.91 0.78 0.29
CA ARG A 119 -16.91 1.75 0.76
C ARG A 119 -15.55 1.35 0.23
N THR A 120 -14.73 2.33 -0.14
CA THR A 120 -13.42 2.06 -0.75
C THR A 120 -12.31 2.80 -0.02
N ALA A 121 -11.14 2.16 0.15
CA ALA A 121 -9.97 2.81 0.74
C ALA A 121 -8.66 2.32 0.14
N VAL A 122 -7.67 3.20 0.19
CA VAL A 122 -6.25 2.84 0.08
C VAL A 122 -5.65 2.75 1.48
N LEU A 123 -4.92 1.67 1.78
CA LEU A 123 -4.12 1.49 3.00
C LEU A 123 -2.69 1.16 2.62
N SER A 124 -1.79 2.15 2.68
CA SER A 124 -0.39 2.02 2.23
C SER A 124 0.62 2.27 3.33
N ASN A 125 1.69 1.47 3.36
CA ASN A 125 2.89 1.79 4.14
C ASN A 125 3.67 2.86 3.39
N SER A 126 3.71 4.07 3.94
CA SER A 126 4.26 5.25 3.29
C SER A 126 5.70 5.54 3.75
N TRP A 127 6.57 5.80 2.78
CA TRP A 127 7.91 6.36 3.02
C TRP A 127 7.96 7.85 2.67
N GLY A 128 6.80 8.54 2.64
CA GLY A 128 6.66 9.85 2.01
C GLY A 128 6.75 9.75 0.50
N ASN A 129 6.17 8.70 -0.08
CA ASN A 129 6.17 8.43 -1.52
C ASN A 129 5.51 9.57 -2.28
N PRO A 130 5.85 9.77 -3.57
CA PRO A 130 5.19 10.77 -4.41
C PRO A 130 3.83 10.24 -4.88
N TYR A 131 2.86 10.14 -3.95
CA TYR A 131 1.49 9.81 -4.31
C TYR A 131 0.85 10.96 -5.11
N ASP A 132 0.11 10.62 -6.15
CA ASP A 132 -0.86 11.55 -6.73
C ASP A 132 -2.10 11.56 -5.83
N GLU A 133 -2.03 12.31 -4.73
CA GLU A 133 -3.09 12.36 -3.72
C GLU A 133 -4.42 12.82 -4.32
N PRO A 134 -4.50 13.89 -5.15
CA PRO A 134 -5.75 14.26 -5.80
C PRO A 134 -6.37 13.13 -6.63
N LEU A 135 -5.56 12.35 -7.33
CA LEU A 135 -6.04 11.18 -8.06
C LEU A 135 -6.57 10.11 -7.11
N LEU A 136 -5.81 9.75 -6.06
CA LEU A 136 -6.24 8.76 -5.08
C LEU A 136 -7.54 9.17 -4.37
N GLU A 137 -7.65 10.42 -3.95
CA GLU A 137 -8.85 10.97 -3.31
C GLU A 137 -10.08 10.98 -4.25
N SER A 138 -9.85 11.02 -5.57
CA SER A 138 -10.93 10.89 -6.55
C SER A 138 -11.39 9.44 -6.77
N LEU A 139 -10.56 8.46 -6.42
CA LEU A 139 -10.79 7.04 -6.67
C LEU A 139 -11.41 6.30 -5.49
N VAL A 140 -11.20 6.78 -4.26
CA VAL A 140 -11.63 6.10 -3.04
C VAL A 140 -12.24 7.04 -2.02
N ASP A 141 -13.06 6.52 -1.12
CA ASP A 141 -13.64 7.31 -0.03
C ASP A 141 -12.59 7.77 0.99
N VAL A 142 -11.53 6.97 1.21
CA VAL A 142 -10.52 7.23 2.23
C VAL A 142 -9.12 6.80 1.76
N VAL A 143 -8.14 7.67 1.95
CA VAL A 143 -6.71 7.37 1.77
C VAL A 143 -6.05 7.32 3.15
N LEU A 144 -5.50 6.16 3.52
CA LEU A 144 -4.81 5.91 4.79
C LEU A 144 -3.34 5.62 4.52
N LEU A 145 -2.49 6.56 4.88
CA LEU A 145 -1.04 6.44 4.79
C LEU A 145 -0.46 6.19 6.19
N SER A 146 0.38 5.19 6.32
CA SER A 146 0.90 4.73 7.62
C SER A 146 1.64 5.83 8.39
N ASP A 147 2.38 6.70 7.68
CA ASP A 147 3.09 7.84 8.24
C ASP A 147 2.15 8.92 8.83
N ARG A 148 0.88 8.95 8.41
CA ARG A 148 -0.14 9.88 8.92
C ARG A 148 -0.96 9.28 10.05
N ILE A 149 -1.22 7.96 10.00
CA ILE A 149 -2.02 7.27 11.03
C ILE A 149 -1.17 6.70 12.17
N GLY A 150 0.16 6.77 12.09
CA GLY A 150 1.11 6.35 13.13
C GLY A 150 1.27 4.84 13.31
N VAL A 151 0.66 4.03 12.45
CA VAL A 151 0.73 2.56 12.48
C VAL A 151 0.89 2.00 11.07
N ARG A 152 1.54 0.86 10.95
CA ARG A 152 1.90 0.26 9.66
C ARG A 152 1.40 -1.17 9.51
N LYS A 153 1.18 -1.62 8.30
CA LYS A 153 0.98 -3.05 8.01
C LYS A 153 2.28 -3.81 8.35
N PRO A 154 2.22 -5.01 8.97
CA PRO A 154 1.04 -5.84 9.22
C PRO A 154 0.45 -5.70 10.64
N ASP A 155 0.64 -4.60 11.34
CA ASP A 155 0.08 -4.39 12.69
C ASP A 155 -1.45 -4.37 12.64
N SER A 156 -2.12 -5.07 13.57
CA SER A 156 -3.59 -5.19 13.57
C SER A 156 -4.31 -3.83 13.61
N ALA A 157 -3.74 -2.87 14.33
CA ALA A 157 -4.32 -1.54 14.50
C ALA A 157 -4.57 -0.81 13.18
N CYS A 158 -3.70 -0.97 12.14
CA CYS A 158 -3.91 -0.25 10.88
C CYS A 158 -5.16 -0.76 10.12
N TYR A 159 -5.46 -2.04 10.18
CA TYR A 159 -6.65 -2.63 9.55
C TYR A 159 -7.93 -2.27 10.33
N GLU A 160 -7.86 -2.25 11.66
CA GLU A 160 -8.96 -1.83 12.53
C GLU A 160 -9.28 -0.35 12.31
N ILE A 161 -8.27 0.52 12.19
CA ILE A 161 -8.43 1.94 11.84
C ILE A 161 -9.10 2.08 10.48
N ALA A 162 -8.67 1.31 9.48
CA ALA A 162 -9.23 1.36 8.14
C ALA A 162 -10.72 0.99 8.14
N ALA A 163 -11.10 -0.11 8.80
CA ALA A 163 -12.50 -0.52 8.93
C ALA A 163 -13.34 0.52 9.67
N ALA A 164 -12.82 1.04 10.80
CA ALA A 164 -13.50 2.05 11.61
C ALA A 164 -13.72 3.37 10.84
N THR A 165 -12.70 3.83 10.09
CA THR A 165 -12.79 5.05 9.28
C THR A 165 -13.84 4.92 8.17
N LEU A 166 -13.97 3.74 7.57
CA LEU A 166 -15.00 3.43 6.58
C LEU A 166 -16.38 3.22 7.19
N GLY A 167 -16.48 3.10 8.51
CA GLY A 167 -17.73 2.84 9.24
C GLY A 167 -18.27 1.41 9.00
N VAL A 168 -17.39 0.44 8.83
CA VAL A 168 -17.71 -0.98 8.59
C VAL A 168 -17.01 -1.87 9.60
N ARG A 169 -17.51 -3.10 9.77
CA ARG A 169 -16.85 -4.11 10.59
C ARG A 169 -15.73 -4.78 9.79
N PRO A 170 -14.65 -5.25 10.42
CA PRO A 170 -13.56 -5.96 9.73
C PRO A 170 -14.05 -7.17 8.89
N ASP A 171 -15.02 -7.93 9.38
CA ASP A 171 -15.58 -9.08 8.67
C ASP A 171 -16.43 -8.72 7.42
N ALA A 172 -16.77 -7.45 7.27
CA ALA A 172 -17.40 -6.89 6.07
C ALA A 172 -16.38 -6.25 5.10
N CYS A 173 -15.06 -6.32 5.41
CA CYS A 173 -14.01 -5.78 4.58
C CYS A 173 -13.34 -6.86 3.72
N ILE A 174 -13.07 -6.52 2.47
CA ILE A 174 -12.10 -7.22 1.61
C ILE A 174 -10.83 -6.37 1.59
N PHE A 175 -9.68 -7.02 1.83
CA PHE A 175 -8.36 -6.40 1.75
C PHE A 175 -7.52 -7.06 0.66
N VAL A 176 -6.79 -6.26 -0.12
CA VAL A 176 -5.90 -6.74 -1.21
C VAL A 176 -4.52 -6.13 -1.04
N ASP A 177 -3.49 -6.97 -1.09
CA ASP A 177 -2.09 -6.55 -0.91
C ASP A 177 -1.17 -7.57 -1.63
N ASP A 178 -0.04 -7.14 -2.13
CA ASP A 178 0.95 -7.99 -2.81
C ASP A 178 1.87 -8.73 -1.84
N LEU A 179 1.87 -8.35 -0.55
CA LEU A 179 2.72 -8.95 0.48
C LEU A 179 1.94 -9.91 1.39
N ARG A 180 2.31 -11.19 1.37
CA ARG A 180 1.70 -12.23 2.22
C ARG A 180 1.62 -11.86 3.71
N ARG A 181 2.62 -11.13 4.24
CA ARG A 181 2.63 -10.69 5.64
C ARG A 181 1.48 -9.74 5.95
N ASN A 182 1.14 -8.85 5.03
CA ASN A 182 0.06 -7.89 5.16
C ASN A 182 -1.31 -8.57 5.03
N VAL A 183 -1.46 -9.48 4.04
CA VAL A 183 -2.66 -10.31 3.90
C VAL A 183 -2.95 -11.08 5.20
N ARG A 184 -1.93 -11.71 5.80
CA ARG A 184 -2.08 -12.40 7.09
C ARG A 184 -2.42 -11.43 8.23
N GLY A 185 -1.93 -10.19 8.18
CA GLY A 185 -2.28 -9.13 9.12
C GLY A 185 -3.77 -8.83 9.10
N ALA A 186 -4.34 -8.60 7.92
CA ALA A 186 -5.76 -8.35 7.71
C ALA A 186 -6.64 -9.55 8.14
N GLN A 187 -6.21 -10.77 7.80
CA GLN A 187 -6.92 -11.99 8.22
C GLN A 187 -7.01 -12.14 9.74
N ARG A 188 -5.97 -11.74 10.50
CA ARG A 188 -6.00 -11.81 11.97
C ARG A 188 -7.07 -10.93 12.61
N VAL A 189 -7.47 -9.85 11.97
CA VAL A 189 -8.56 -8.98 12.45
C VAL A 189 -9.93 -9.37 11.88
N GLY A 190 -10.01 -10.48 11.09
CA GLY A 190 -11.25 -11.01 10.56
C GLY A 190 -11.63 -10.52 9.16
N MET A 191 -10.76 -9.78 8.47
CA MET A 191 -11.01 -9.38 7.07
C MET A 191 -10.87 -10.58 6.12
N THR A 192 -11.66 -10.59 5.04
CA THR A 192 -11.37 -11.42 3.88
C THR A 192 -10.21 -10.79 3.13
N ALA A 193 -9.07 -11.49 2.97
CA ALA A 193 -7.89 -10.89 2.38
C ALA A 193 -7.31 -11.74 1.26
N PHE A 194 -6.93 -11.07 0.15
CA PHE A 194 -6.37 -11.67 -1.05
C PHE A 194 -4.93 -11.21 -1.25
N LEU A 195 -4.07 -12.17 -1.58
CA LEU A 195 -2.78 -11.87 -2.16
C LEU A 195 -3.00 -11.45 -3.62
N TYR A 196 -2.53 -10.26 -3.98
CA TYR A 196 -2.67 -9.78 -5.35
C TYR A 196 -1.96 -10.69 -6.36
N CYS A 197 -2.63 -10.96 -7.45
CA CYS A 197 -2.15 -11.68 -8.64
C CYS A 197 -3.04 -11.33 -9.84
N ASP A 198 -2.67 -11.75 -11.04
CA ASP A 198 -3.36 -11.41 -12.30
C ASP A 198 -4.87 -11.71 -12.31
N SER A 199 -5.32 -12.72 -11.56
CA SER A 199 -6.74 -13.06 -11.47
C SER A 199 -7.51 -12.29 -10.38
N THR A 200 -6.86 -11.44 -9.60
CA THR A 200 -7.48 -10.75 -8.46
C THR A 200 -8.59 -9.81 -8.90
N ALA A 201 -8.36 -9.03 -9.95
CA ALA A 201 -9.33 -8.07 -10.45
C ALA A 201 -10.63 -8.74 -10.90
N SER A 202 -10.55 -9.85 -11.64
CA SER A 202 -11.72 -10.63 -12.07
C SER A 202 -12.45 -11.25 -10.88
N THR A 203 -11.71 -11.81 -9.92
CA THR A 203 -12.28 -12.39 -8.68
C THR A 203 -13.07 -11.35 -7.89
N LEU A 204 -12.52 -10.13 -7.72
CA LEU A 204 -13.19 -9.05 -7.01
C LEU A 204 -14.47 -8.59 -7.72
N ARG A 205 -14.44 -8.44 -9.05
CA ARG A 205 -15.66 -8.09 -9.83
C ARG A 205 -16.76 -9.12 -9.65
N ASP A 206 -16.41 -10.41 -9.67
CA ASP A 206 -17.37 -11.49 -9.46
C ASP A 206 -17.97 -11.47 -8.04
N LEU A 207 -17.15 -11.19 -7.02
CA LEU A 207 -17.62 -11.07 -5.64
C LEU A 207 -18.57 -9.88 -5.47
N ILE A 208 -18.18 -8.71 -5.95
CA ILE A 208 -18.99 -7.49 -5.88
C ILE A 208 -20.31 -7.68 -6.63
N GLY A 209 -20.28 -8.25 -7.85
CA GLY A 209 -21.48 -8.46 -8.67
C GLY A 209 -22.46 -9.52 -8.12
N LYS A 210 -22.00 -10.50 -7.32
CA LYS A 210 -22.88 -11.47 -6.67
C LYS A 210 -23.71 -10.88 -5.53
N GLU A 211 -23.23 -9.84 -4.89
CA GLU A 211 -23.91 -9.18 -3.77
C GLU A 211 -24.94 -8.13 -4.22
N GLN A 212 -24.95 -7.80 -5.50
CA GLN A 212 -25.97 -6.91 -6.09
C GLN A 212 -27.25 -7.66 -6.53
N ARG A 213 -27.24 -9.01 -6.46
CA ARG A 213 -28.37 -9.87 -6.86
C ARG A 213 -29.14 -10.39 -5.67
#